data_f6ca76d4aa5ef1a63d0c65c12362f496
#
_entry.id   f6ca76d4aa5ef1a63d0c65c12362f496
#
_cell.length_a   1.000
_cell.length_b   1.000
_cell.length_c   1.000
_cell.angle_alpha   90.00
_cell.angle_beta   90.00
_cell.angle_gamma   90.00
#
_symmetry.space_group_name_H-M   'P 1'
#
loop_
_entity.id
_entity.type
_entity.pdbx_description
1 polymer ?
#
loop_
_entity_poly.entity_id
_entity_poly.type
_entity_poly.pdbx_seq_one_letter_code
_entity_poly.pdbx_strand_id
1 'polypeptide(L)'
;QNYSTKRMLFHVRAKHGGTVFIENGKVEKRTIKSDSILAGATYPTWHPTQNWVVFSSNQTGQAFHIRNHQKIEVVDYGSDLVFYDVDKGEVSNILKTDADMETFPCWAPDGRKLYYTSAHVEAFAGKNDSVRREIITHIYKDVRYNVMSMTFDPATHQFGTPQVEVDCAAMGKSAAVTRVSPDGRYLLFTLADYGQFHIWHKAADLYVKD
;
A
#
# COMPACT_ATOMS: atom_id res chain seq x y z
N GLN A 1 -6.03 -13.28 3.91
CA GLN A 1 -6.53 -14.22 4.92
C GLN A 1 -5.58 -14.26 6.11
N ASN A 2 -6.10 -14.17 7.33
CA ASN A 2 -5.31 -14.39 8.54
C ASN A 2 -5.43 -15.87 8.94
N TYR A 3 -4.34 -16.61 8.79
CA TYR A 3 -4.34 -18.07 9.04
C TYR A 3 -4.44 -18.44 10.52
N SER A 4 -3.93 -17.60 11.43
CA SER A 4 -3.95 -17.89 12.87
C SER A 4 -5.34 -17.65 13.47
N THR A 5 -6.06 -16.64 13.01
CA THR A 5 -7.41 -16.30 13.50
C THR A 5 -8.54 -16.81 12.61
N LYS A 6 -8.20 -17.43 11.46
CA LYS A 6 -9.16 -17.89 10.44
C LYS A 6 -10.11 -16.80 9.94
N ARG A 7 -9.67 -15.55 9.98
CA ARG A 7 -10.42 -14.39 9.49
C ARG A 7 -10.06 -14.07 8.06
N MET A 8 -11.04 -13.73 7.26
CA MET A 8 -10.86 -13.17 5.92
C MET A 8 -11.31 -11.72 5.92
N LEU A 9 -10.48 -10.87 5.32
CA LEU A 9 -10.78 -9.46 5.11
C LEU A 9 -11.12 -9.24 3.65
N PHE A 10 -12.28 -8.64 3.42
CA PHE A 10 -12.67 -8.13 2.11
C PHE A 10 -12.77 -6.60 2.20
N HIS A 11 -12.13 -5.94 1.26
CA HIS A 11 -12.33 -4.52 1.06
C HIS A 11 -13.59 -4.30 0.22
N VAL A 12 -14.52 -3.56 0.76
CA VAL A 12 -15.68 -3.06 -0.01
C VAL A 12 -15.39 -1.60 -0.36
N ARG A 13 -15.24 -1.34 -1.64
CA ARG A 13 -15.06 0.01 -2.17
C ARG A 13 -16.33 0.82 -1.96
N ALA A 14 -16.42 1.51 -0.84
CA ALA A 14 -17.52 2.40 -0.52
C ALA A 14 -16.95 3.75 -0.09
N LYS A 15 -17.76 4.79 -0.19
CA LYS A 15 -17.46 6.17 0.20
C LYS A 15 -16.94 6.32 1.64
N HIS A 16 -17.16 5.28 2.44
CA HIS A 16 -16.69 5.11 3.82
C HIS A 16 -16.11 3.70 3.90
N GLY A 17 -14.81 3.54 3.82
CA GLY A 17 -14.16 2.24 3.83
C GLY A 17 -14.77 1.26 4.82
N GLY A 18 -15.04 0.07 4.38
CA GLY A 18 -15.62 -0.97 5.21
C GLY A 18 -14.77 -2.23 5.18
N THR A 19 -14.60 -2.86 6.32
CA THR A 19 -14.03 -4.19 6.42
C THR A 19 -15.16 -5.19 6.63
N VAL A 20 -15.09 -6.28 5.88
CA VAL A 20 -15.98 -7.43 6.07
C VAL A 20 -15.12 -8.58 6.60
N PHE A 21 -15.49 -9.07 7.77
CA PHE A 21 -14.86 -10.24 8.36
C PHE A 21 -15.74 -11.45 8.16
N ILE A 22 -15.14 -12.58 7.81
CA ILE A 22 -15.80 -13.89 7.89
C ILE A 22 -15.04 -14.69 8.94
N GLU A 23 -15.72 -15.01 10.01
CA GLU A 23 -15.19 -15.84 11.09
C GLU A 23 -16.24 -16.90 11.45
N ASN A 24 -15.82 -18.18 11.44
CA ASN A 24 -16.71 -19.31 11.78
C ASN A 24 -18.06 -19.31 11.00
N GLY A 25 -18.01 -18.93 9.73
CA GLY A 25 -19.20 -18.86 8.86
C GLY A 25 -20.10 -17.66 9.10
N LYS A 26 -19.76 -16.76 10.02
CA LYS A 26 -20.50 -15.51 10.25
C LYS A 26 -19.83 -14.36 9.52
N VAL A 27 -20.64 -13.51 8.89
CA VAL A 27 -20.21 -12.30 8.23
C VAL A 27 -20.43 -11.11 9.16
N GLU A 28 -19.33 -10.44 9.52
CA GLU A 28 -19.37 -9.20 10.31
C GLU A 28 -18.87 -8.04 9.45
N LYS A 29 -19.65 -6.98 9.38
CA LYS A 29 -19.24 -5.72 8.73
C LYS A 29 -18.81 -4.72 9.79
N ARG A 30 -17.59 -4.21 9.67
CA ARG A 30 -17.10 -3.09 10.46
C ARG A 30 -16.72 -1.95 9.54
N THR A 31 -17.16 -0.75 9.86
CA THR A 31 -16.68 0.46 9.17
C THR A 31 -15.45 0.92 9.90
N ILE A 32 -14.35 1.09 9.16
CA ILE A 32 -13.16 1.76 9.69
C ILE A 32 -13.53 3.24 9.80
N LYS A 33 -13.77 3.70 11.03
CA LYS A 33 -14.06 5.09 11.32
C LYS A 33 -12.83 5.71 11.94
N SER A 34 -12.37 6.80 11.36
CA SER A 34 -11.43 7.70 11.99
C SER A 34 -11.75 9.11 11.54
N ASP A 35 -11.77 10.05 12.47
CA ASP A 35 -11.98 11.46 12.16
C ASP A 35 -10.81 12.06 11.34
N SER A 36 -9.65 11.38 11.35
CA SER A 36 -8.43 11.80 10.67
C SER A 36 -8.08 10.99 9.44
N ILE A 37 -8.74 9.85 9.20
CA ILE A 37 -8.44 8.94 8.09
C ILE A 37 -9.71 8.73 7.28
N LEU A 38 -9.87 9.49 6.22
CA LEU A 38 -10.95 9.34 5.28
C LEU A 38 -10.67 8.13 4.39
N ALA A 39 -11.56 7.20 4.42
CA ALA A 39 -11.34 5.83 4.10
C ALA A 39 -11.49 5.45 2.63
N GLY A 40 -10.42 5.33 1.93
CA GLY A 40 -10.30 4.39 0.83
C GLY A 40 -9.20 3.39 1.18
N ALA A 41 -9.48 2.36 1.96
CA ALA A 41 -8.49 1.34 2.25
C ALA A 41 -8.23 0.50 1.00
N THR A 42 -6.97 0.48 0.54
CA THR A 42 -6.51 -0.32 -0.60
C THR A 42 -5.35 -1.21 -0.16
N TYR A 43 -5.14 -2.31 -0.86
CA TYR A 43 -4.01 -3.24 -0.64
C TYR A 43 -3.85 -3.71 0.82
N PRO A 44 -4.92 -4.20 1.48
CA PRO A 44 -4.82 -4.61 2.88
C PRO A 44 -3.95 -5.85 3.03
N THR A 45 -3.13 -5.86 4.07
CA THR A 45 -2.33 -7.01 4.48
C THR A 45 -2.51 -7.30 5.96
N TRP A 46 -2.76 -8.57 6.30
CA TRP A 46 -2.85 -9.02 7.68
C TRP A 46 -1.46 -9.20 8.29
N HIS A 47 -1.32 -8.79 9.56
CA HIS A 47 -0.20 -9.25 10.36
C HIS A 47 -0.22 -10.78 10.48
N PRO A 48 0.94 -11.48 10.41
CA PRO A 48 0.98 -12.94 10.33
C PRO A 48 0.29 -13.66 11.48
N THR A 49 0.36 -13.11 12.69
CA THR A 49 -0.09 -13.80 13.93
C THR A 49 -1.13 -13.01 14.73
N GLN A 50 -1.35 -11.74 14.44
CA GLN A 50 -2.24 -10.86 15.20
C GLN A 50 -3.42 -10.37 14.36
N ASN A 51 -4.45 -9.87 15.01
CA ASN A 51 -5.61 -9.24 14.36
C ASN A 51 -5.35 -7.79 13.96
N TRP A 52 -4.20 -7.56 13.34
CA TRP A 52 -3.79 -6.25 12.84
C TRP A 52 -3.72 -6.25 11.33
N VAL A 53 -4.11 -5.14 10.74
CA VAL A 53 -4.10 -4.93 9.30
C VAL A 53 -3.34 -3.65 8.99
N VAL A 54 -2.48 -3.71 7.99
CA VAL A 54 -1.94 -2.51 7.34
C VAL A 54 -2.57 -2.38 5.97
N PHE A 55 -2.89 -1.18 5.57
CA PHE A 55 -3.42 -0.87 4.25
C PHE A 55 -2.91 0.49 3.77
N SER A 56 -2.98 0.72 2.46
CA SER A 56 -2.80 2.06 1.92
C SER A 56 -4.11 2.81 1.99
N SER A 57 -4.10 3.98 2.62
CA SER A 57 -5.20 4.92 2.59
C SER A 57 -5.18 5.67 1.27
N ASN A 58 -6.26 5.63 0.52
CA ASN A 58 -6.41 6.42 -0.69
C ASN A 58 -7.49 7.49 -0.46
N GLN A 59 -7.12 8.55 0.24
CA GLN A 59 -8.04 9.62 0.63
C GLN A 59 -8.49 10.45 -0.56
N THR A 60 -7.62 10.64 -1.52
CA THR A 60 -7.82 11.55 -2.65
C THR A 60 -8.48 10.88 -3.85
N GLY A 61 -8.54 9.55 -3.85
CA GLY A 61 -8.97 8.75 -4.99
C GLY A 61 -7.83 8.39 -5.94
N GLN A 62 -8.18 7.81 -7.06
CA GLN A 62 -7.25 7.27 -8.04
C GLN A 62 -7.30 8.09 -9.32
N ALA A 63 -6.15 8.43 -9.88
CA ALA A 63 -6.03 8.99 -11.21
C ALA A 63 -5.84 7.87 -12.24
N PHE A 64 -6.80 7.71 -13.14
CA PHE A 64 -6.76 6.70 -14.21
C PHE A 64 -6.24 7.32 -15.50
N HIS A 65 -5.21 6.71 -16.09
CA HIS A 65 -4.72 7.05 -17.42
C HIS A 65 -5.29 6.06 -18.44
N ILE A 66 -5.95 6.59 -19.45
CA ILE A 66 -6.65 5.80 -20.48
C ILE A 66 -6.14 6.22 -21.85
N ARG A 67 -5.79 5.23 -22.68
CA ARG A 67 -5.44 5.44 -24.09
C ARG A 67 -6.18 4.42 -24.94
N ASN A 68 -6.85 4.89 -26.02
CA ASN A 68 -7.63 4.01 -26.90
C ASN A 68 -8.60 3.11 -26.15
N HIS A 69 -9.36 3.68 -25.20
CA HIS A 69 -10.30 2.98 -24.32
C HIS A 69 -9.68 1.91 -23.39
N GLN A 70 -8.36 1.80 -23.34
CA GLN A 70 -7.65 0.88 -22.45
C GLN A 70 -7.03 1.66 -21.28
N LYS A 71 -7.17 1.11 -20.08
CA LYS A 71 -6.44 1.60 -18.91
C LYS A 71 -4.97 1.21 -19.07
N ILE A 72 -4.08 2.19 -18.91
CA ILE A 72 -2.63 2.00 -19.05
C ILE A 72 -1.88 2.25 -17.74
N GLU A 73 -2.46 2.98 -16.80
CA GLU A 73 -1.93 3.21 -15.47
C GLU A 73 -3.04 3.68 -14.53
N VAL A 74 -2.84 3.46 -13.25
CA VAL A 74 -3.57 4.13 -12.17
C VAL A 74 -2.58 4.58 -11.11
N VAL A 75 -2.78 5.78 -10.59
CA VAL A 75 -1.93 6.32 -9.52
C VAL A 75 -2.80 6.69 -8.32
N ASP A 76 -2.39 6.20 -7.18
CA ASP A 76 -2.96 6.54 -5.87
C ASP A 76 -2.20 7.74 -5.30
N TYR A 77 -2.48 8.93 -5.83
CA TYR A 77 -1.66 10.15 -5.65
C TYR A 77 -1.73 10.81 -4.27
N GLY A 78 -2.39 10.23 -3.33
CA GLY A 78 -2.46 10.65 -1.92
C GLY A 78 -2.52 9.44 -1.00
N SER A 79 -1.81 8.37 -1.36
CA SER A 79 -1.79 7.14 -0.57
C SER A 79 -0.76 7.21 0.55
N ASP A 80 -1.23 6.93 1.76
CA ASP A 80 -0.45 6.83 2.99
C ASP A 80 -0.61 5.43 3.60
N LEU A 81 0.30 5.00 4.47
CA LEU A 81 0.18 3.74 5.20
C LEU A 81 -0.55 3.92 6.52
N VAL A 82 -1.49 3.03 6.77
CA VAL A 82 -2.36 3.05 7.94
C VAL A 82 -2.35 1.70 8.64
N PHE A 83 -2.24 1.71 9.95
CA PHE A 83 -2.37 0.55 10.84
C PHE A 83 -3.77 0.50 11.44
N TYR A 84 -4.36 -0.68 11.48
CA TYR A 84 -5.66 -0.95 12.07
C TYR A 84 -5.59 -2.13 13.05
N ASP A 85 -5.83 -1.85 14.33
CA ASP A 85 -6.07 -2.87 15.36
C ASP A 85 -7.54 -3.27 15.30
N VAL A 86 -7.80 -4.46 14.77
CA VAL A 86 -9.16 -4.94 14.50
C VAL A 86 -9.93 -5.21 15.79
N ASP A 87 -9.26 -5.71 16.82
CA ASP A 87 -9.91 -6.08 18.08
C ASP A 87 -10.31 -4.84 18.89
N LYS A 88 -9.49 -3.81 18.86
CA LYS A 88 -9.78 -2.53 19.49
C LYS A 88 -10.67 -1.62 18.63
N GLY A 89 -10.65 -1.81 17.30
CA GLY A 89 -11.27 -0.91 16.34
C GLY A 89 -10.51 0.40 16.16
N GLU A 90 -9.23 0.43 16.53
CA GLU A 90 -8.37 1.62 16.49
C GLU A 90 -7.59 1.72 15.20
N VAL A 91 -7.49 2.93 14.67
CA VAL A 91 -6.77 3.25 13.43
C VAL A 91 -5.72 4.30 13.72
N SER A 92 -4.51 4.11 13.21
CA SER A 92 -3.41 5.07 13.32
C SER A 92 -2.63 5.20 12.01
N ASN A 93 -2.11 6.39 11.73
CA ASN A 93 -1.22 6.59 10.61
C ASN A 93 0.15 5.98 10.93
N ILE A 94 0.70 5.19 10.00
CA ILE A 94 2.10 4.75 10.03
C ILE A 94 2.97 5.84 9.40
N LEU A 95 2.61 6.20 8.19
CA LEU A 95 3.18 7.30 7.42
C LEU A 95 2.04 8.21 6.96
N LYS A 96 2.28 9.50 7.05
CA LYS A 96 1.44 10.53 6.45
C LYS A 96 2.37 11.56 5.86
N THR A 97 2.58 11.46 4.57
CA THR A 97 3.56 12.26 3.86
C THR A 97 2.86 13.22 2.91
N ASP A 98 3.53 14.31 2.56
CA ASP A 98 2.96 15.32 1.67
C ASP A 98 3.38 15.11 0.20
N ALA A 99 4.53 14.48 -0.02
CA ALA A 99 5.12 14.32 -1.35
C ALA A 99 5.32 12.86 -1.77
N ASP A 100 5.14 11.91 -0.86
CA ASP A 100 5.32 10.50 -1.15
C ASP A 100 3.96 9.81 -1.38
N MET A 101 3.99 8.70 -2.08
CA MET A 101 2.85 7.80 -2.31
C MET A 101 3.27 6.41 -1.86
N GLU A 102 2.65 5.89 -0.79
CA GLU A 102 2.97 4.59 -0.23
C GLU A 102 1.89 3.55 -0.56
N THR A 103 2.32 2.44 -1.17
CA THR A 103 1.39 1.39 -1.63
C THR A 103 1.93 -0.01 -1.39
N PHE A 104 1.05 -1.01 -1.57
CA PHE A 104 1.37 -2.44 -1.53
C PHE A 104 2.12 -2.91 -0.27
N PRO A 105 1.61 -2.62 0.93
CA PRO A 105 2.23 -3.11 2.15
C PRO A 105 2.22 -4.65 2.20
N CYS A 106 3.29 -5.22 2.76
CA CYS A 106 3.43 -6.66 2.97
C CYS A 106 4.26 -6.93 4.23
N TRP A 107 3.73 -7.71 5.14
CA TRP A 107 4.44 -8.14 6.34
C TRP A 107 5.49 -9.20 6.05
N ALA A 108 6.63 -9.09 6.73
CA ALA A 108 7.52 -10.24 6.90
C ALA A 108 6.81 -11.33 7.71
N PRO A 109 7.14 -12.63 7.52
CA PRO A 109 6.47 -13.74 8.19
C PRO A 109 6.57 -13.71 9.71
N ASP A 110 7.61 -13.08 10.26
CA ASP A 110 7.81 -12.93 11.71
C ASP A 110 6.98 -11.77 12.31
N GLY A 111 6.34 -10.95 11.46
CA GLY A 111 5.54 -9.80 11.86
C GLY A 111 6.33 -8.62 12.44
N ARG A 112 7.66 -8.61 12.27
CA ARG A 112 8.55 -7.57 12.83
C ARG A 112 9.07 -6.58 11.80
N LYS A 113 8.72 -6.78 10.54
CA LYS A 113 9.12 -5.91 9.44
C LYS A 113 7.96 -5.76 8.46
N LEU A 114 7.73 -4.54 8.00
CA LEU A 114 6.76 -4.22 6.97
C LEU A 114 7.52 -3.76 5.72
N TYR A 115 7.24 -4.38 4.59
CA TYR A 115 7.70 -3.95 3.27
C TYR A 115 6.56 -3.21 2.56
N TYR A 116 6.91 -2.26 1.70
CA TYR A 116 5.95 -1.52 0.88
C TYR A 116 6.66 -0.91 -0.32
N THR A 117 5.91 -0.28 -1.24
CA THR A 117 6.51 0.54 -2.29
C THR A 117 6.21 2.01 -2.05
N SER A 118 7.17 2.88 -2.33
CA SER A 118 7.01 4.34 -2.21
C SER A 118 7.65 5.08 -3.37
N ALA A 119 6.97 6.12 -3.84
CA ALA A 119 7.47 7.06 -4.83
C ALA A 119 7.38 8.48 -4.30
N HIS A 120 8.48 9.23 -4.41
CA HIS A 120 8.54 10.64 -4.07
C HIS A 120 8.20 11.52 -5.28
N VAL A 121 7.32 12.49 -5.09
CA VAL A 121 6.94 13.49 -6.10
C VAL A 121 7.04 14.88 -5.47
N GLU A 122 8.19 15.50 -5.56
CA GLU A 122 8.46 16.82 -4.97
C GLU A 122 7.41 17.87 -5.34
N ALA A 123 6.88 17.81 -6.57
CA ALA A 123 5.85 18.72 -7.04
C ALA A 123 4.51 18.63 -6.26
N PHE A 124 4.33 17.60 -5.41
CA PHE A 124 3.13 17.47 -4.57
C PHE A 124 3.20 18.28 -3.28
N ALA A 125 4.41 18.63 -2.82
CA ALA A 125 4.60 19.32 -1.55
C ALA A 125 3.76 20.59 -1.45
N GLY A 126 2.94 20.70 -0.39
CA GLY A 126 2.03 21.83 -0.14
C GLY A 126 0.88 21.97 -1.15
N LYS A 127 0.63 20.98 -2.02
CA LYS A 127 -0.45 21.04 -3.01
C LYS A 127 -1.72 20.33 -2.53
N ASN A 128 -2.87 20.90 -2.88
CA ASN A 128 -4.15 20.24 -2.67
C ASN A 128 -4.38 19.10 -3.69
N ASP A 129 -5.38 18.28 -3.43
CA ASP A 129 -5.69 17.09 -4.22
C ASP A 129 -5.96 17.36 -5.71
N SER A 130 -6.64 18.45 -6.02
CA SER A 130 -6.94 18.81 -7.42
C SER A 130 -5.66 19.10 -8.19
N VAL A 131 -4.73 19.82 -7.57
CA VAL A 131 -3.43 20.16 -8.18
C VAL A 131 -2.55 18.92 -8.29
N ARG A 132 -2.50 18.07 -7.26
CA ARG A 132 -1.76 16.80 -7.32
C ARG A 132 -2.27 15.90 -8.44
N ARG A 133 -3.59 15.81 -8.60
CA ARG A 133 -4.22 15.04 -9.67
C ARG A 133 -3.85 15.59 -11.06
N GLU A 134 -3.80 16.90 -11.23
CA GLU A 134 -3.37 17.52 -12.47
C GLU A 134 -1.89 17.20 -12.76
N ILE A 135 -1.01 17.41 -11.78
CA ILE A 135 0.41 17.11 -11.89
C ILE A 135 0.62 15.66 -12.35
N ILE A 136 0.03 14.70 -11.63
CA ILE A 136 0.24 13.28 -11.93
C ILE A 136 -0.26 12.87 -13.30
N THR A 137 -1.27 13.56 -13.83
CA THR A 137 -1.78 13.31 -15.18
C THR A 137 -0.71 13.55 -16.25
N HIS A 138 0.20 14.47 -15.98
CA HIS A 138 1.29 14.81 -16.92
C HIS A 138 2.56 13.99 -16.69
N ILE A 139 2.89 13.68 -15.42
CA ILE A 139 4.18 13.07 -15.06
C ILE A 139 4.10 11.58 -14.72
N TYR A 140 2.96 10.91 -14.86
CA TYR A 140 2.79 9.51 -14.40
C TYR A 140 3.83 8.53 -14.94
N LYS A 141 4.39 8.79 -16.14
CA LYS A 141 5.47 7.98 -16.71
C LYS A 141 6.84 8.23 -16.10
N ASP A 142 6.99 9.31 -15.35
CA ASP A 142 8.23 9.66 -14.67
C ASP A 142 8.24 9.16 -13.22
N VAL A 143 7.09 8.68 -12.73
CA VAL A 143 6.95 8.15 -11.37
C VAL A 143 7.67 6.80 -11.24
N ARG A 144 8.53 6.71 -10.25
CA ARG A 144 9.32 5.51 -9.91
C ARG A 144 9.12 5.16 -8.45
N TYR A 145 8.66 3.95 -8.20
CA TYR A 145 8.48 3.41 -6.86
C TYR A 145 9.69 2.58 -6.47
N ASN A 146 10.24 2.86 -5.30
CA ASN A 146 11.26 2.06 -4.64
C ASN A 146 10.61 0.99 -3.77
N VAL A 147 11.34 -0.10 -3.49
CA VAL A 147 10.96 -1.03 -2.42
C VAL A 147 11.51 -0.51 -1.12
N MET A 148 10.63 -0.34 -0.15
CA MET A 148 10.92 0.22 1.17
C MET A 148 10.61 -0.79 2.27
N SER A 149 11.16 -0.56 3.45
CA SER A 149 10.79 -1.30 4.65
C SER A 149 10.83 -0.43 5.90
N MET A 150 10.15 -0.91 6.94
CA MET A 150 10.23 -0.41 8.32
C MET A 150 10.25 -1.58 9.28
N THR A 151 11.01 -1.48 10.36
CA THR A 151 10.86 -2.38 11.50
C THR A 151 9.55 -2.12 12.21
N PHE A 152 9.04 -3.11 12.93
CA PHE A 152 7.83 -3.00 13.73
C PHE A 152 8.04 -3.67 15.09
N ASP A 153 7.67 -2.97 16.16
CA ASP A 153 7.66 -3.51 17.51
C ASP A 153 6.22 -3.92 17.88
N PRO A 154 5.93 -5.23 17.98
CA PRO A 154 4.59 -5.71 18.32
C PRO A 154 4.14 -5.36 19.73
N ALA A 155 5.05 -5.04 20.65
CA ALA A 155 4.71 -4.70 22.03
C ALA A 155 4.19 -3.26 22.17
N THR A 156 4.73 -2.34 21.37
CA THR A 156 4.42 -0.92 21.42
C THR A 156 3.60 -0.43 20.22
N HIS A 157 3.44 -1.26 19.18
CA HIS A 157 2.87 -0.92 17.86
C HIS A 157 3.64 0.21 17.15
N GLN A 158 4.92 0.35 17.45
CA GLN A 158 5.73 1.41 16.85
C GLN A 158 6.45 0.90 15.59
N PHE A 159 6.40 1.74 14.56
CA PHE A 159 7.16 1.53 13.32
C PHE A 159 8.47 2.31 13.39
N GLY A 160 9.53 1.70 12.89
CA GLY A 160 10.84 2.34 12.76
C GLY A 160 10.91 3.29 11.56
N THR A 161 12.07 3.92 11.38
CA THR A 161 12.32 4.81 10.25
C THR A 161 12.31 4.05 8.93
N PRO A 162 11.68 4.59 7.86
CA PRO A 162 11.74 4.03 6.52
C PRO A 162 13.16 3.81 6.00
N GLN A 163 13.38 2.66 5.39
CA GLN A 163 14.66 2.28 4.77
C GLN A 163 14.42 1.87 3.32
N VAL A 164 15.33 2.24 2.43
CA VAL A 164 15.32 1.77 1.04
C VAL A 164 15.88 0.36 0.99
N GLU A 165 15.07 -0.60 0.58
CA GLU A 165 15.49 -1.99 0.36
C GLU A 165 16.03 -2.21 -1.06
N VAL A 166 15.36 -1.61 -2.03
CA VAL A 166 15.79 -1.61 -3.43
C VAL A 166 15.51 -0.25 -4.04
N ASP A 167 16.56 0.43 -4.47
CA ASP A 167 16.46 1.72 -5.17
C ASP A 167 16.17 1.47 -6.66
N CYS A 168 14.91 1.22 -6.94
CA CYS A 168 14.44 0.95 -8.31
C CYS A 168 14.49 2.22 -9.17
N ALA A 169 14.28 3.39 -8.56
CA ALA A 169 14.35 4.67 -9.25
C ALA A 169 15.75 4.93 -9.82
N ALA A 170 16.82 4.64 -9.04
CA ALA A 170 18.20 4.73 -9.53
C ALA A 170 18.49 3.74 -10.68
N MET A 171 17.75 2.63 -10.76
CA MET A 171 17.82 1.67 -11.87
C MET A 171 17.00 2.10 -13.10
N GLY A 172 16.31 3.24 -13.06
CA GLY A 172 15.36 3.68 -14.08
C GLY A 172 14.08 2.84 -14.15
N LYS A 173 13.75 2.12 -13.06
CA LYS A 173 12.62 1.21 -12.95
C LYS A 173 11.69 1.61 -11.81
N SER A 174 10.52 1.02 -11.80
CA SER A 174 9.49 1.20 -10.78
C SER A 174 9.06 -0.16 -10.23
N ALA A 175 8.98 -0.29 -8.91
CA ALA A 175 8.55 -1.50 -8.23
C ALA A 175 7.05 -1.48 -7.91
N ALA A 176 6.45 -2.67 -7.87
CA ALA A 176 5.09 -2.85 -7.36
C ALA A 176 4.90 -4.25 -6.76
N VAL A 177 3.83 -4.37 -5.96
CA VAL A 177 3.31 -5.66 -5.44
C VAL A 177 4.38 -6.48 -4.71
N THR A 178 4.90 -5.93 -3.62
CA THR A 178 5.86 -6.63 -2.76
C THR A 178 5.24 -7.87 -2.10
N ARG A 179 6.00 -8.96 -2.03
CA ARG A 179 5.67 -10.20 -1.30
C ARG A 179 6.92 -10.77 -0.68
N VAL A 180 6.77 -11.37 0.49
CA VAL A 180 7.86 -12.07 1.20
C VAL A 180 7.59 -13.56 1.16
N SER A 181 8.63 -14.37 0.93
CA SER A 181 8.51 -15.83 1.01
C SER A 181 8.13 -16.29 2.42
N PRO A 182 7.47 -17.46 2.58
CA PRO A 182 7.03 -17.93 3.89
C PRO A 182 8.15 -18.12 4.92
N ASP A 183 9.37 -18.37 4.46
CA ASP A 183 10.57 -18.51 5.31
C ASP A 183 11.25 -17.15 5.62
N GLY A 184 10.74 -16.06 5.02
CA GLY A 184 11.27 -14.71 5.20
C GLY A 184 12.55 -14.40 4.42
N ARG A 185 13.05 -15.36 3.65
CA ARG A 185 14.34 -15.26 2.98
C ARG A 185 14.29 -14.42 1.71
N TYR A 186 13.22 -14.52 0.95
CA TYR A 186 13.10 -13.88 -0.35
C TYR A 186 12.05 -12.78 -0.37
N LEU A 187 12.42 -11.64 -0.93
CA LEU A 187 11.51 -10.55 -1.25
C LEU A 187 11.23 -10.55 -2.76
N LEU A 188 9.96 -10.72 -3.13
CA LEU A 188 9.48 -10.71 -4.50
C LEU A 188 8.78 -9.40 -4.79
N PHE A 189 8.98 -8.87 -5.98
CA PHE A 189 8.28 -7.67 -6.46
C PHE A 189 8.32 -7.62 -8.00
N THR A 190 7.42 -6.86 -8.59
CA THR A 190 7.44 -6.65 -10.04
C THR A 190 8.19 -5.35 -10.36
N LEU A 191 8.89 -5.33 -11.51
CA LEU A 191 9.53 -4.14 -12.06
C LEU A 191 8.98 -3.82 -13.45
N ALA A 192 8.69 -2.55 -13.67
CA ALA A 192 8.35 -1.99 -14.97
C ALA A 192 9.10 -0.67 -15.19
N ASP A 193 8.88 -0.01 -16.32
CA ASP A 193 9.57 1.24 -16.63
C ASP A 193 9.05 2.42 -15.80
N TYR A 194 7.82 2.38 -15.30
CA TYR A 194 7.18 3.44 -14.51
C TYR A 194 5.98 2.92 -13.75
N GLY A 195 5.41 3.73 -12.84
CA GLY A 195 4.11 3.53 -12.21
C GLY A 195 4.01 2.37 -11.25
N GLN A 196 2.78 2.02 -10.88
CA GLN A 196 2.50 0.99 -9.88
C GLN A 196 1.58 -0.14 -10.36
N PHE A 197 0.80 0.07 -11.44
CA PHE A 197 -0.16 -0.93 -11.93
C PHE A 197 0.40 -1.71 -13.13
N HIS A 198 1.47 -2.44 -12.90
CA HIS A 198 2.24 -3.19 -13.90
C HIS A 198 1.42 -4.20 -14.70
N ILE A 199 0.28 -4.67 -14.17
CA ILE A 199 -0.64 -5.57 -14.87
C ILE A 199 -1.20 -4.96 -16.19
N TRP A 200 -1.20 -3.64 -16.32
CA TRP A 200 -1.66 -2.97 -17.54
C TRP A 200 -0.51 -2.53 -18.45
N HIS A 201 0.73 -2.73 -18.02
CA HIS A 201 1.89 -2.40 -18.82
C HIS A 201 2.16 -3.47 -19.88
N LYS A 202 2.80 -3.07 -20.96
CA LYS A 202 3.18 -3.99 -22.04
C LYS A 202 4.23 -5.01 -21.62
N ALA A 203 5.08 -4.62 -20.69
CA ALA A 203 6.14 -5.46 -20.12
C ALA A 203 6.34 -5.12 -18.66
N ALA A 204 6.47 -6.15 -17.86
CA ALA A 204 6.90 -6.10 -16.47
C ALA A 204 7.58 -7.43 -16.14
N ASP A 205 8.62 -7.38 -15.32
CA ASP A 205 9.39 -8.54 -14.89
C ASP A 205 9.14 -8.84 -13.41
N LEU A 206 9.25 -10.12 -13.05
CA LEU A 206 9.27 -10.54 -11.65
C LEU A 206 10.70 -10.61 -11.14
N TYR A 207 10.98 -9.94 -10.05
CA TYR A 207 12.29 -9.91 -9.41
C TYR A 207 12.24 -10.55 -8.03
N VAL A 208 13.38 -11.13 -7.66
CA VAL A 208 13.62 -11.75 -6.36
C VAL A 208 14.90 -11.17 -5.78
N LYS A 209 14.81 -10.70 -4.53
CA LYS A 209 15.95 -10.30 -3.70
C LYS A 209 16.10 -11.32 -2.56
N ASP A 210 17.31 -11.84 -2.37
CA ASP A 210 17.73 -12.64 -1.20
C ASP A 210 18.16 -11.71 -0.06
#